data_5694b094fb8594094e72d8c6d8d79590
#
_entry.id   5694b094fb8594094e72d8c6d8d79590
#
_cell.length_a   1.000
_cell.length_b   1.000
_cell.length_c   1.000
_cell.angle_alpha   90.00
_cell.angle_beta   90.00
_cell.angle_gamma   90.00
#
_symmetry.space_group_name_H-M   'P 1'
#
loop_
_entity.id
_entity.type
_entity.pdbx_description
1 polymer ?
#
loop_
_entity_poly.entity_id
_entity_poly.type
_entity_poly.pdbx_seq_one_letter_code
_entity_poly.pdbx_strand_id
1 'polypeptide(L)'
;FSHSALREGWDNPNVFQICTLNETKSEVKKRQEIGRGLRLCVNQNGERQHGFAINTLTVMANESYEKFAATLQKEYEEEEGIRFGILESHSFANIPIQQPDGSTAYLGVEKSEQIYRAFKACGYLDAKDEVTDALKIALKTNTLQVPAELAEHKHAIAGVCKKAAG
;
A
#
# COMPACT_ATOMS: atom_id res chain seq x y z
N PHE A 1 18.26 -10.82 18.28
CA PHE A 1 18.12 -12.22 17.88
C PHE A 1 17.09 -12.89 18.76
N SER A 2 16.07 -13.48 18.18
CA SER A 2 15.06 -14.22 18.92
C SER A 2 14.81 -15.56 18.26
N HIS A 3 15.03 -16.64 18.99
CA HIS A 3 14.69 -17.99 18.55
C HIS A 3 13.20 -18.29 18.72
N SER A 4 12.49 -17.55 19.57
CA SER A 4 11.09 -17.82 19.94
C SER A 4 10.24 -16.57 20.23
N ALA A 5 10.78 -15.36 20.11
CA ALA A 5 10.03 -14.13 20.48
C ALA A 5 8.90 -13.77 19.52
N LEU A 6 8.90 -14.31 18.30
CA LEU A 6 7.76 -14.17 17.38
C LEU A 6 6.67 -15.23 17.60
N ARG A 7 6.77 -16.02 18.70
CA ARG A 7 5.72 -16.95 19.10
C ARG A 7 4.56 -16.21 19.78
N GLU A 8 3.50 -16.95 20.06
CA GLU A 8 2.30 -16.42 20.72
C GLU A 8 2.64 -15.58 21.97
N GLY A 9 1.97 -14.43 22.09
CA GLY A 9 2.13 -13.52 23.22
C GLY A 9 3.12 -12.37 23.03
N TRP A 10 3.97 -12.37 21.99
CA TRP A 10 4.83 -11.23 21.72
C TRP A 10 4.08 -10.18 20.86
N ASP A 11 4.02 -8.96 21.36
CA ASP A 11 3.29 -7.86 20.76
C ASP A 11 4.11 -6.57 20.77
N ASN A 12 4.94 -6.39 19.73
CA ASN A 12 5.66 -5.14 19.51
C ASN A 12 5.25 -4.56 18.14
N PRO A 13 4.68 -3.35 18.08
CA PRO A 13 4.27 -2.74 16.82
C PRO A 13 5.45 -2.27 15.96
N ASN A 14 6.65 -2.12 16.55
CA ASN A 14 7.83 -1.57 15.86
C ASN A 14 8.73 -2.68 15.31
N VAL A 15 8.19 -3.50 14.41
CA VAL A 15 8.95 -4.52 13.68
C VAL A 15 9.14 -4.06 12.24
N PHE A 16 10.36 -3.81 11.84
CA PHE A 16 10.72 -3.31 10.51
C PHE A 16 11.47 -4.34 9.67
N GLN A 17 12.04 -5.34 10.31
CA GLN A 17 12.81 -6.40 9.65
C GLN A 17 12.53 -7.76 10.27
N ILE A 18 12.29 -8.74 9.41
CA ILE A 18 12.20 -10.16 9.76
C ILE A 18 13.26 -10.91 8.96
N CYS A 19 14.14 -11.64 9.66
CA CYS A 19 15.10 -12.53 9.03
C CYS A 19 14.78 -13.96 9.45
N THR A 20 14.43 -14.80 8.49
CA THR A 20 14.13 -16.22 8.75
C THR A 20 15.37 -17.06 8.50
N LEU A 21 15.96 -17.57 9.57
CA LEU A 21 17.14 -18.44 9.50
C LEU A 21 16.77 -19.92 9.30
N ASN A 22 15.53 -20.30 9.60
CA ASN A 22 15.05 -21.65 9.50
C ASN A 22 13.95 -21.78 8.45
N GLU A 23 13.97 -22.87 7.69
CA GLU A 23 12.90 -23.21 6.76
C GLU A 23 11.61 -23.54 7.51
N THR A 24 10.58 -22.74 7.30
CA THR A 24 9.25 -22.99 7.84
C THR A 24 8.32 -23.40 6.69
N LYS A 25 7.85 -24.65 6.72
CA LYS A 25 6.92 -25.17 5.71
C LYS A 25 5.45 -24.80 6.02
N SER A 26 5.15 -24.37 7.24
CA SER A 26 3.78 -24.02 7.65
C SER A 26 3.41 -22.60 7.19
N GLU A 27 2.45 -22.49 6.29
CA GLU A 27 1.90 -21.21 5.82
C GLU A 27 1.26 -20.41 6.96
N VAL A 28 0.55 -21.07 7.87
CA VAL A 28 -0.06 -20.43 9.03
C VAL A 28 1.00 -19.74 9.89
N LYS A 29 2.14 -20.39 10.11
CA LYS A 29 3.24 -19.82 10.89
C LYS A 29 3.88 -18.64 10.18
N LYS A 30 4.11 -18.72 8.86
CA LYS A 30 4.62 -17.62 8.04
C LYS A 30 3.68 -16.41 8.10
N ARG A 31 2.37 -16.65 7.97
CA ARG A 31 1.33 -15.63 8.03
C ARG A 31 1.30 -14.92 9.39
N GLN A 32 1.46 -15.67 10.49
CA GLN A 32 1.56 -15.10 11.83
C GLN A 32 2.82 -14.26 12.04
N GLU A 33 3.97 -14.72 11.56
CA GLU A 33 5.25 -14.00 11.66
C GLU A 33 5.21 -12.68 10.87
N ILE A 34 4.75 -12.71 9.63
CA ILE A 34 4.61 -11.52 8.78
C ILE A 34 3.53 -10.59 9.34
N GLY A 35 2.38 -11.11 9.74
CA GLY A 35 1.27 -10.32 10.29
C GLY A 35 1.65 -9.48 11.52
N ARG A 36 2.64 -9.92 12.29
CA ARG A 36 3.19 -9.13 13.40
C ARG A 36 4.01 -7.93 12.94
N GLY A 37 4.70 -8.05 11.81
CA GLY A 37 5.47 -6.97 11.19
C GLY A 37 4.64 -6.01 10.33
N LEU A 38 3.39 -6.36 10.00
CA LEU A 38 2.49 -5.51 9.21
C LEU A 38 1.67 -4.53 10.07
N ARG A 39 2.03 -4.34 11.33
CA ARG A 39 1.37 -3.37 12.20
C ARG A 39 1.92 -1.97 11.98
N LEU A 40 1.04 -0.97 12.10
CA LEU A 40 1.48 0.42 12.14
C LEU A 40 2.39 0.64 13.34
N CYS A 41 3.59 1.18 13.10
CA CYS A 41 4.53 1.49 14.17
C CYS A 41 4.01 2.63 15.06
N VAL A 42 4.54 2.72 16.26
CA VAL A 42 4.22 3.79 17.21
C VAL A 42 5.47 4.60 17.52
N ASN A 43 5.29 5.92 17.70
CA ASN A 43 6.35 6.82 18.14
C ASN A 43 6.59 6.68 19.66
N GLN A 44 7.51 7.48 20.20
CA GLN A 44 7.85 7.49 21.63
C GLN A 44 6.67 7.91 22.54
N ASN A 45 5.67 8.61 21.97
CA ASN A 45 4.46 9.03 22.69
C ASN A 45 3.33 7.99 22.62
N GLY A 46 3.54 6.84 21.96
CA GLY A 46 2.54 5.80 21.78
C GLY A 46 1.55 6.07 20.63
N GLU A 47 1.78 7.09 19.80
CA GLU A 47 0.91 7.44 18.68
C GLU A 47 1.26 6.62 17.44
N ARG A 48 0.24 6.10 16.74
CA ARG A 48 0.43 5.34 15.50
C ARG A 48 0.93 6.25 14.38
N GLN A 49 2.00 5.82 13.73
CA GLN A 49 2.59 6.54 12.61
C GLN A 49 2.05 5.97 11.30
N HIS A 50 1.72 6.85 10.36
CA HIS A 50 1.25 6.49 9.04
C HIS A 50 2.29 6.86 7.97
N GLY A 51 2.29 6.13 6.87
CA GLY A 51 3.14 6.39 5.72
C GLY A 51 4.14 5.28 5.45
N PHE A 52 4.37 5.00 4.17
CA PHE A 52 5.24 3.93 3.69
C PHE A 52 6.73 4.15 4.00
N ALA A 53 7.16 5.41 4.13
CA ALA A 53 8.54 5.71 4.49
C ALA A 53 8.94 5.14 5.87
N ILE A 54 7.94 4.95 6.75
CA ILE A 54 8.14 4.44 8.12
C ILE A 54 7.65 3.00 8.24
N ASN A 55 6.47 2.70 7.66
CA ASN A 55 5.84 1.37 7.77
C ASN A 55 6.25 0.45 6.60
N THR A 56 7.53 0.21 6.46
CA THR A 56 8.06 -0.77 5.50
C THR A 56 8.61 -1.96 6.25
N LEU A 57 8.06 -3.13 5.99
CA LEU A 57 8.57 -4.39 6.52
C LEU A 57 9.51 -5.03 5.51
N THR A 58 10.75 -5.22 5.89
CA THR A 58 11.74 -5.97 5.10
C THR A 58 11.81 -7.41 5.59
N VAL A 59 11.55 -8.36 4.71
CA VAL A 59 11.68 -9.79 5.01
C VAL A 59 12.89 -10.34 4.26
N MET A 60 13.90 -10.77 5.00
CA MET A 60 15.02 -11.54 4.46
C MET A 60 14.69 -13.02 4.60
N ALA A 61 14.45 -13.67 3.48
CA ALA A 61 13.82 -14.97 3.44
C ALA A 61 14.44 -15.88 2.39
N ASN A 62 14.19 -17.18 2.53
CA ASN A 62 14.50 -18.17 1.51
C ASN A 62 13.41 -18.23 0.41
N GLU A 63 13.64 -19.02 -0.65
CA GLU A 63 12.70 -19.17 -1.79
C GLU A 63 11.28 -19.54 -1.39
N SER A 64 11.11 -20.26 -0.30
CA SER A 64 9.79 -20.66 0.21
C SER A 64 8.97 -19.48 0.76
N TYR A 65 9.64 -18.46 1.28
CA TYR A 65 9.00 -17.20 1.70
C TYR A 65 8.70 -16.27 0.54
N GLU A 66 9.52 -16.25 -0.49
CA GLU A 66 9.28 -15.47 -1.70
C GLU A 66 7.96 -15.90 -2.36
N LYS A 67 7.76 -17.19 -2.55
CA LYS A 67 6.50 -17.75 -3.07
C LYS A 67 5.31 -17.42 -2.16
N PHE A 68 5.49 -17.53 -0.85
CA PHE A 68 4.45 -17.18 0.12
C PHE A 68 4.10 -15.69 0.09
N ALA A 69 5.09 -14.80 0.03
CA ALA A 69 4.87 -13.36 -0.09
C ALA A 69 4.11 -12.99 -1.37
N ALA A 70 4.46 -13.61 -2.50
CA ALA A 70 3.75 -13.42 -3.77
C ALA A 70 2.28 -13.89 -3.68
N THR A 71 2.03 -15.03 -3.01
CA THR A 71 0.67 -15.52 -2.79
C THR A 71 -0.12 -14.56 -1.88
N LEU A 72 0.49 -14.08 -0.81
CA LEU A 72 -0.14 -13.14 0.12
C LEU A 72 -0.46 -11.81 -0.57
N GLN A 73 0.44 -11.29 -1.39
CA GLN A 73 0.19 -10.09 -2.20
C GLN A 73 -1.00 -10.30 -3.14
N LYS A 74 -1.06 -11.45 -3.81
CA LYS A 74 -2.18 -11.77 -4.70
C LYS A 74 -3.51 -11.87 -3.95
N GLU A 75 -3.54 -12.47 -2.76
CA GLU A 75 -4.75 -12.50 -1.93
C GLU A 75 -5.21 -11.08 -1.55
N TYR A 76 -4.29 -10.18 -1.15
CA TYR A 76 -4.63 -8.78 -0.89
C TYR A 76 -5.14 -8.06 -2.13
N GLU A 77 -4.56 -8.33 -3.30
CA GLU A 77 -5.03 -7.77 -4.58
C GLU A 77 -6.48 -8.21 -4.88
N GLU A 78 -6.79 -9.48 -4.62
CA GLU A 78 -8.13 -10.03 -4.83
C GLU A 78 -9.16 -9.50 -3.82
N GLU A 79 -8.78 -9.35 -2.54
CA GLU A 79 -9.68 -8.88 -1.47
C GLU A 79 -9.91 -7.35 -1.52
N GLU A 80 -8.87 -6.56 -1.75
CA GLU A 80 -8.92 -5.09 -1.73
C GLU A 80 -9.21 -4.49 -3.12
N GLY A 81 -9.14 -5.28 -4.19
CA GLY A 81 -9.30 -4.83 -5.57
C GLY A 81 -8.21 -3.85 -6.04
N ILE A 82 -7.10 -3.78 -5.33
CA ILE A 82 -5.94 -2.93 -5.66
C ILE A 82 -4.79 -3.84 -6.06
N ARG A 83 -4.37 -3.76 -7.32
CA ARG A 83 -3.15 -4.45 -7.79
C ARG A 83 -1.92 -3.62 -7.49
N PHE A 84 -0.92 -4.23 -6.85
CA PHE A 84 0.37 -3.59 -6.65
C PHE A 84 1.05 -3.31 -7.99
N GLY A 85 1.53 -2.08 -8.14
CA GLY A 85 2.18 -1.63 -9.36
C GLY A 85 1.25 -1.23 -10.50
N ILE A 86 -0.05 -1.42 -10.39
CA ILE A 86 -1.03 -1.16 -11.45
C ILE A 86 -2.10 -0.19 -10.96
N LEU A 87 -2.43 0.80 -11.80
CA LEU A 87 -3.56 1.71 -11.58
C LEU A 87 -4.49 1.66 -12.79
N GLU A 88 -5.64 1.06 -12.59
CA GLU A 88 -6.68 0.93 -13.61
C GLU A 88 -7.65 2.13 -13.59
N SER A 89 -8.48 2.27 -14.62
CA SER A 89 -9.41 3.39 -14.76
C SER A 89 -10.38 3.57 -13.58
N HIS A 90 -10.67 2.49 -12.84
CA HIS A 90 -11.58 2.50 -11.69
C HIS A 90 -10.88 2.59 -10.33
N SER A 91 -9.55 2.59 -10.28
CA SER A 91 -8.76 2.54 -9.03
C SER A 91 -9.07 3.67 -8.05
N PHE A 92 -9.57 4.80 -8.52
CA PHE A 92 -9.91 5.97 -7.70
C PHE A 92 -11.40 6.10 -7.39
N ALA A 93 -12.25 5.23 -7.94
CA ALA A 93 -13.71 5.36 -7.85
C ALA A 93 -14.24 5.32 -6.41
N ASN A 94 -13.60 4.55 -5.55
CA ASN A 94 -14.00 4.35 -4.15
C ASN A 94 -13.35 5.34 -3.17
N ILE A 95 -12.74 6.43 -3.65
CA ILE A 95 -12.27 7.49 -2.76
C ILE A 95 -13.47 8.15 -2.07
N PRO A 96 -13.53 8.14 -0.73
CA PRO A 96 -14.63 8.78 -0.02
C PRO A 96 -14.52 10.30 -0.08
N ILE A 97 -15.64 10.96 -0.38
CA ILE A 97 -15.77 12.41 -0.43
C ILE A 97 -16.82 12.81 0.60
N GLN A 98 -16.50 13.79 1.45
CA GLN A 98 -17.49 14.38 2.34
C GLN A 98 -18.34 15.40 1.59
N GLN A 99 -19.65 15.27 1.66
CA GLN A 99 -20.59 16.22 1.11
C GLN A 99 -20.90 17.35 2.12
N PRO A 100 -21.36 18.51 1.64
CA PRO A 100 -21.71 19.64 2.52
C PRO A 100 -22.78 19.31 3.57
N ASP A 101 -23.60 18.30 3.33
CA ASP A 101 -24.63 17.78 4.25
C ASP A 101 -24.10 16.81 5.30
N GLY A 102 -22.78 16.55 5.32
CA GLY A 102 -22.14 15.60 6.23
C GLY A 102 -22.24 14.13 5.80
N SER A 103 -22.88 13.82 4.68
CA SER A 103 -22.93 12.47 4.12
C SER A 103 -21.61 12.12 3.40
N THR A 104 -21.29 10.83 3.35
CA THR A 104 -20.13 10.33 2.60
C THR A 104 -20.61 9.83 1.23
N ALA A 105 -20.09 10.42 0.17
CA ALA A 105 -20.21 9.94 -1.20
C ALA A 105 -18.87 9.35 -1.66
N TYR A 106 -18.88 8.71 -2.83
CA TYR A 106 -17.64 8.24 -3.45
C TYR A 106 -17.34 9.05 -4.71
N LEU A 107 -16.05 9.13 -5.07
CA LEU A 107 -15.58 9.90 -6.23
C LEU A 107 -16.27 9.47 -7.53
N GLY A 108 -16.55 8.18 -7.67
CA GLY A 108 -17.26 7.59 -8.80
C GLY A 108 -16.33 7.27 -9.99
N VAL A 109 -16.88 6.45 -10.91
CA VAL A 109 -16.12 5.90 -12.03
C VAL A 109 -15.70 6.98 -13.04
N GLU A 110 -16.56 7.95 -13.33
CA GLU A 110 -16.26 9.03 -14.29
C GLU A 110 -15.07 9.88 -13.88
N LYS A 111 -15.03 10.32 -12.62
CA LYS A 111 -13.92 11.10 -12.08
C LYS A 111 -12.65 10.25 -11.96
N SER A 112 -12.79 8.97 -11.61
CA SER A 112 -11.70 8.01 -11.60
C SER A 112 -11.05 7.87 -12.98
N GLU A 113 -11.86 7.76 -14.02
CA GLU A 113 -11.37 7.70 -15.41
C GLU A 113 -10.68 8.99 -15.86
N GLN A 114 -11.17 10.16 -15.45
CA GLN A 114 -10.50 11.44 -15.71
C GLN A 114 -9.08 11.48 -15.09
N ILE A 115 -8.93 11.03 -13.84
CA ILE A 115 -7.62 10.92 -13.18
C ILE A 115 -6.71 9.96 -13.95
N TYR A 116 -7.22 8.79 -14.29
CA TYR A 116 -6.48 7.77 -15.02
C TYR A 116 -5.95 8.31 -16.36
N ARG A 117 -6.81 8.99 -17.16
CA ARG A 117 -6.40 9.60 -18.44
C ARG A 117 -5.35 10.69 -18.25
N ALA A 118 -5.50 11.54 -17.23
CA ALA A 118 -4.50 12.55 -16.89
C ALA A 118 -3.17 11.92 -16.50
N PHE A 119 -3.18 10.83 -15.73
CA PHE A 119 -1.98 10.12 -15.32
C PHE A 119 -1.26 9.45 -16.51
N LYS A 120 -2.00 8.89 -17.45
CA LYS A 120 -1.43 8.41 -18.72
C LYS A 120 -0.76 9.54 -19.51
N ALA A 121 -1.43 10.70 -19.62
CA ALA A 121 -0.89 11.85 -20.32
C ALA A 121 0.36 12.43 -19.66
N CYS A 122 0.45 12.39 -18.32
CA CYS A 122 1.62 12.82 -17.55
C CYS A 122 2.77 11.80 -17.53
N GLY A 123 2.58 10.61 -18.13
CA GLY A 123 3.57 9.55 -18.09
C GLY A 123 3.73 8.87 -16.72
N TYR A 124 2.74 9.01 -15.84
CA TYR A 124 2.73 8.35 -14.54
C TYR A 124 2.39 6.85 -14.63
N LEU A 125 1.74 6.45 -15.72
CA LEU A 125 1.40 5.07 -16.04
C LEU A 125 1.99 4.71 -17.42
N ASP A 126 2.49 3.50 -17.53
CA ASP A 126 2.98 2.96 -18.79
C ASP A 126 1.85 2.37 -19.66
N ALA A 127 2.20 1.70 -20.78
CA ALA A 127 1.23 1.08 -21.68
C ALA A 127 0.42 -0.06 -21.05
N LYS A 128 0.96 -0.67 -19.98
CA LYS A 128 0.34 -1.78 -19.24
C LYS A 128 -0.35 -1.35 -17.94
N ASP A 129 -0.51 -0.03 -17.75
CA ASP A 129 -1.07 0.57 -16.53
C ASP A 129 -0.17 0.42 -15.30
N GLU A 130 1.10 0.06 -15.51
CA GLU A 130 2.08 -0.04 -14.44
C GLU A 130 2.55 1.35 -14.01
N VAL A 131 2.74 1.50 -12.71
CA VAL A 131 3.26 2.73 -12.08
C VAL A 131 4.70 2.98 -12.49
N THR A 132 4.95 4.14 -13.10
CA THR A 132 6.29 4.54 -13.53
C THR A 132 7.10 5.22 -12.41
N ASP A 133 8.42 5.34 -12.62
CA ASP A 133 9.28 6.09 -11.71
C ASP A 133 8.90 7.59 -11.65
N ALA A 134 8.31 8.14 -12.71
CA ALA A 134 7.80 9.51 -12.73
C ALA A 134 6.71 9.71 -11.67
N LEU A 135 5.78 8.76 -11.50
CA LEU A 135 4.79 8.81 -10.43
C LEU A 135 5.45 8.71 -9.05
N LYS A 136 6.39 7.78 -8.87
CA LYS A 136 7.10 7.60 -7.59
C LYS A 136 7.85 8.87 -7.18
N ILE A 137 8.50 9.54 -8.12
CA ILE A 137 9.19 10.82 -7.88
C ILE A 137 8.17 11.90 -7.51
N ALA A 138 7.08 12.04 -8.28
CA ALA A 138 6.04 13.03 -8.03
C ALA A 138 5.39 12.86 -6.64
N LEU A 139 5.21 11.61 -6.19
CA LEU A 139 4.72 11.32 -4.83
C LEU A 139 5.72 11.72 -3.75
N LYS A 140 7.02 11.43 -3.95
CA LYS A 140 8.09 11.80 -3.00
C LYS A 140 8.28 13.31 -2.89
N THR A 141 8.21 14.02 -4.01
CA THR A 141 8.42 15.48 -4.07
C THR A 141 7.14 16.28 -3.84
N ASN A 142 6.00 15.60 -3.64
CA ASN A 142 4.66 16.20 -3.51
C ASN A 142 4.24 17.07 -4.72
N THR A 143 4.76 16.74 -5.90
CA THR A 143 4.49 17.44 -7.17
C THR A 143 3.47 16.71 -8.04
N LEU A 144 2.70 15.77 -7.46
CA LEU A 144 1.68 15.02 -8.18
C LEU A 144 0.72 15.95 -8.93
N GLN A 145 0.59 15.77 -10.24
CA GLN A 145 -0.35 16.51 -11.05
C GLN A 145 -1.69 15.77 -11.07
N VAL A 146 -2.74 16.48 -10.74
CA VAL A 146 -4.13 16.00 -10.80
C VAL A 146 -4.96 16.98 -11.61
N PRO A 147 -6.08 16.55 -12.21
CA PRO A 147 -7.00 17.47 -12.88
C PRO A 147 -7.41 18.62 -11.95
N ALA A 148 -7.48 19.85 -12.47
CA ALA A 148 -7.78 21.05 -11.68
C ALA A 148 -9.09 20.92 -10.89
N GLU A 149 -10.10 20.29 -11.50
CA GLU A 149 -11.41 20.02 -10.91
C GLU A 149 -11.36 19.09 -9.69
N LEU A 150 -10.28 18.31 -9.55
CA LEU A 150 -10.08 17.32 -8.50
C LEU A 150 -8.93 17.67 -7.56
N ALA A 151 -8.47 18.93 -7.60
CA ALA A 151 -7.35 19.41 -6.78
C ALA A 151 -7.62 19.26 -5.28
N GLU A 152 -8.86 19.42 -4.84
CA GLU A 152 -9.28 19.25 -3.44
C GLU A 152 -9.10 17.79 -2.94
N HIS A 153 -9.17 16.82 -3.85
CA HIS A 153 -9.02 15.39 -3.56
C HIS A 153 -7.59 14.89 -3.75
N LYS A 154 -6.63 15.77 -4.07
CA LYS A 154 -5.23 15.41 -4.36
C LYS A 154 -4.61 14.52 -3.30
N HIS A 155 -4.87 14.80 -2.01
CA HIS A 155 -4.31 14.01 -0.92
C HIS A 155 -4.83 12.57 -0.92
N ALA A 156 -6.13 12.38 -1.13
CA ALA A 156 -6.75 11.05 -1.21
C ALA A 156 -6.28 10.29 -2.45
N ILE A 157 -6.18 10.97 -3.60
CA ILE A 157 -5.64 10.40 -4.85
C ILE A 157 -4.19 9.95 -4.63
N ALA A 158 -3.36 10.80 -4.01
CA ALA A 158 -1.98 10.44 -3.67
C ALA A 158 -1.91 9.24 -2.71
N GLY A 159 -2.88 9.09 -1.81
CA GLY A 159 -3.01 7.93 -0.92
C GLY A 159 -3.20 6.62 -1.69
N VAL A 160 -4.08 6.62 -2.69
CA VAL A 160 -4.28 5.44 -3.57
C VAL A 160 -3.01 5.15 -4.38
N CYS A 161 -2.39 6.18 -4.96
CA CYS A 161 -1.15 6.03 -5.71
C CYS A 161 -0.01 5.45 -4.85
N LYS A 162 0.11 5.89 -3.60
CA LYS A 162 1.12 5.36 -2.67
C LYS A 162 0.89 3.88 -2.35
N LYS A 163 -0.38 3.46 -2.19
CA LYS A 163 -0.72 2.05 -1.99
C LYS A 163 -0.35 1.19 -3.21
N ALA A 164 -0.59 1.71 -4.41
CA ALA A 164 -0.25 1.00 -5.65
C ALA A 164 1.26 1.01 -5.94
N ALA A 165 1.97 2.09 -5.60
CA ALA A 165 3.41 2.22 -5.90
C ALA A 165 4.32 1.42 -4.94
N GLY A 166 3.79 0.88 -3.86
CA GLY A 166 4.53 0.07 -2.88
C GLY A 166 5.39 0.89 -1.94
#